data_723bc77efb9fa490c898589586742424
#
_entry.id   723bc77efb9fa490c898589586742424
#
_cell.length_a   1.000
_cell.length_b   1.000
_cell.length_c   1.000
_cell.angle_alpha   90.00
_cell.angle_beta   90.00
_cell.angle_gamma   90.00
#
_symmetry.space_group_name_H-M   'P 1'
#
loop_
_entity.id
_entity.type
_entity.pdbx_description
1 polymer ?
#
loop_
_entity_poly.entity_id
_entity_poly.type
_entity_poly.pdbx_seq_one_letter_code
_entity_poly.pdbx_strand_id
1 'polypeptide(L)'
;MRESYSHQSIENLKAEIDIVEVISNAIQLKRTGANYKACCPFHGEKTPSFVVSPDKQIFKCFGCGVSGDAIEFVKKYYNLEFIEAIEKIAKDKGFTLEKTAYDDSRDIYYKANKDAARYFVKSLITKPNEGMRYLSDSRKMNMDTITRFGLGYADNKWDSLYNHMSALGYGDKTLLELGLISINKGKKYDRFRNRVMFPIISTNGRVIGFGGRTLDDQGAKYINSPENPVFHKSNNLFSLNFAREHLRKNDFLIVVEGYMDVIGLYQSGICNVVATLGTALTENHGKILKRYAKKVVLSYDSDNAGRNAAYKGVDILRDVGVSVSVLHVDDGKDPDDYVKAHGKEEFLNLVSNAISGTDYQLRHIARNFDLTTVDGKIGYIKALSPVFQKLSPVEREVYAQKEGRSLDLDYKNILFQVEEQKAHGQNRNLAKDTDVKYRNFSQTEKVLFKVFFMDSSYFFKFKENKSANDVVTTEIGREVLKLIENEISLSDGFLDEKRIKDAMNPEEGYKLDEIISGVPILDIKASFDDCIRNAKLVRLLSEENKILDIIALADEEEEGREAERLQVKLMKIQRDIKKLKGGVDL
;
A
#
# COMPACT_ATOMS: atom_id res chain seq x y z
N MET A 1 3.32 -2.10 -13.68
CA MET A 1 3.06 -3.26 -14.55
C MET A 1 4.39 -3.72 -15.11
N ARG A 2 4.57 -5.03 -15.24
CA ARG A 2 5.80 -5.71 -15.63
C ARG A 2 6.11 -5.44 -17.10
N GLU A 3 7.39 -5.36 -17.48
CA GLU A 3 7.76 -5.52 -18.89
C GLU A 3 7.13 -6.83 -19.38
N SER A 4 6.34 -6.78 -20.41
CA SER A 4 5.78 -7.98 -21.00
C SER A 4 6.57 -8.33 -22.25
N TYR A 5 7.26 -9.44 -22.18
CA TYR A 5 7.85 -10.06 -23.36
C TYR A 5 6.78 -10.85 -24.12
N SER A 6 6.97 -11.05 -25.42
CA SER A 6 6.03 -11.85 -26.19
C SER A 6 5.97 -13.26 -25.59
N HIS A 7 4.77 -13.83 -25.49
CA HIS A 7 4.60 -15.19 -24.98
C HIS A 7 5.48 -16.18 -25.75
N GLN A 8 5.59 -16.00 -27.06
CA GLN A 8 6.43 -16.81 -27.91
C GLN A 8 7.92 -16.70 -27.56
N SER A 9 8.42 -15.49 -27.28
CA SER A 9 9.82 -15.27 -26.88
C SER A 9 10.14 -15.90 -25.51
N ILE A 10 9.19 -15.87 -24.57
CA ILE A 10 9.33 -16.55 -23.28
C ILE A 10 9.35 -18.07 -23.46
N GLU A 11 8.46 -18.62 -24.30
CA GLU A 11 8.42 -20.06 -24.56
C GLU A 11 9.67 -20.52 -25.31
N ASN A 12 10.18 -19.72 -26.25
CA ASN A 12 11.45 -20.01 -26.96
C ASN A 12 12.62 -20.05 -25.96
N LEU A 13 12.71 -19.08 -25.07
CA LEU A 13 13.72 -19.09 -23.99
C LEU A 13 13.58 -20.33 -23.10
N LYS A 14 12.36 -20.69 -22.68
CA LYS A 14 12.11 -21.88 -21.86
C LYS A 14 12.56 -23.17 -22.54
N ALA A 15 12.39 -23.27 -23.85
CA ALA A 15 12.82 -24.43 -24.62
C ALA A 15 14.36 -24.58 -24.69
N GLU A 16 15.08 -23.47 -24.53
CA GLU A 16 16.55 -23.45 -24.54
C GLU A 16 17.18 -23.57 -23.16
N ILE A 17 16.39 -23.48 -22.10
CA ILE A 17 16.89 -23.56 -20.72
C ILE A 17 17.23 -25.01 -20.35
N ASP A 18 18.48 -25.21 -19.93
CA ASP A 18 18.88 -26.42 -19.21
C ASP A 18 18.99 -26.10 -17.71
N ILE A 19 18.17 -26.78 -16.91
CA ILE A 19 18.11 -26.56 -15.47
C ILE A 19 19.44 -26.85 -14.77
N VAL A 20 20.22 -27.82 -15.26
CA VAL A 20 21.52 -28.18 -14.68
C VAL A 20 22.51 -27.05 -14.90
N GLU A 21 22.56 -26.50 -16.11
CA GLU A 21 23.39 -25.34 -16.45
C GLU A 21 23.04 -24.13 -15.57
N VAL A 22 21.75 -23.77 -15.53
CA VAL A 22 21.29 -22.61 -14.75
C VAL A 22 21.60 -22.74 -13.26
N ILE A 23 21.39 -23.92 -12.68
CA ILE A 23 21.64 -24.14 -11.25
C ILE A 23 23.14 -24.23 -10.98
N SER A 24 23.94 -24.79 -11.90
CA SER A 24 25.39 -24.89 -11.74
C SER A 24 26.09 -23.54 -11.72
N ASN A 25 25.50 -22.49 -12.33
CA ASN A 25 25.99 -21.11 -12.24
C ASN A 25 25.85 -20.52 -10.82
N ALA A 26 25.01 -21.12 -9.99
CA ALA A 26 24.72 -20.61 -8.63
C ALA A 26 25.29 -21.51 -7.53
N ILE A 27 25.25 -22.83 -7.69
CA ILE A 27 25.70 -23.81 -6.68
C ILE A 27 26.42 -24.97 -7.36
N GLN A 28 27.35 -25.60 -6.63
CA GLN A 28 28.08 -26.76 -7.13
C GLN A 28 27.18 -28.02 -7.07
N LEU A 29 26.92 -28.60 -8.25
CA LEU A 29 26.15 -29.83 -8.41
C LEU A 29 27.10 -31.05 -8.53
N LYS A 30 26.74 -32.16 -7.85
CA LYS A 30 27.43 -33.46 -8.01
C LYS A 30 26.49 -34.44 -8.70
N ARG A 31 26.96 -35.08 -9.78
CA ARG A 31 26.18 -36.10 -10.48
C ARG A 31 25.98 -37.35 -9.61
N THR A 32 24.77 -37.85 -9.57
CA THR A 32 24.40 -39.05 -8.80
C THR A 32 23.41 -39.87 -9.64
N GLY A 33 23.93 -40.83 -10.41
CA GLY A 33 23.16 -41.56 -11.40
C GLY A 33 22.63 -40.67 -12.53
N ALA A 34 21.33 -40.72 -12.78
CA ALA A 34 20.65 -39.89 -13.78
C ALA A 34 20.38 -38.44 -13.29
N ASN A 35 20.56 -38.14 -11.99
CA ASN A 35 20.25 -36.85 -11.39
C ASN A 35 21.52 -36.17 -10.86
N TYR A 36 21.36 -34.92 -10.44
CA TYR A 36 22.39 -34.16 -9.72
C TYR A 36 21.93 -33.85 -8.29
N LYS A 37 22.87 -33.77 -7.35
CA LYS A 37 22.61 -33.46 -5.94
C LYS A 37 23.51 -32.34 -5.42
N ALA A 38 22.98 -31.58 -4.47
CA ALA A 38 23.72 -30.58 -3.70
C ALA A 38 23.11 -30.40 -2.30
N CYS A 39 23.81 -29.72 -1.41
CA CYS A 39 23.17 -29.12 -0.23
C CYS A 39 22.22 -28.01 -0.69
N CYS A 40 21.05 -27.95 -0.08
CA CYS A 40 20.01 -27.01 -0.48
C CYS A 40 20.42 -25.56 -0.19
N PRO A 41 20.36 -24.65 -1.17
CA PRO A 41 20.67 -23.24 -0.94
C PRO A 41 19.54 -22.50 -0.19
N PHE A 42 18.40 -23.16 0.01
CA PHE A 42 17.19 -22.55 0.57
C PHE A 42 16.95 -22.89 2.03
N HIS A 43 17.72 -23.81 2.64
CA HIS A 43 17.75 -24.08 4.07
C HIS A 43 19.12 -24.63 4.48
N GLY A 44 19.44 -24.49 5.75
CA GLY A 44 20.72 -24.98 6.30
C GLY A 44 20.72 -26.51 6.44
N GLU A 45 21.64 -27.21 5.77
CA GLU A 45 21.84 -28.64 5.90
C GLU A 45 23.31 -29.02 5.67
N LYS A 46 23.70 -30.19 6.23
CA LYS A 46 25.06 -30.74 6.01
C LYS A 46 25.05 -31.92 5.04
N THR A 47 23.90 -32.54 4.81
CA THR A 47 23.73 -33.71 3.91
C THR A 47 22.93 -33.29 2.68
N PRO A 48 23.40 -33.61 1.45
CA PRO A 48 22.75 -33.18 0.23
C PRO A 48 21.33 -33.76 0.09
N SER A 49 20.31 -32.90 0.17
CA SER A 49 18.89 -33.25 -0.05
C SER A 49 18.27 -32.56 -1.27
N PHE A 50 19.00 -31.64 -1.90
CA PHE A 50 18.56 -30.93 -3.10
C PHE A 50 18.90 -31.76 -4.35
N VAL A 51 17.89 -32.18 -5.08
CA VAL A 51 17.99 -33.04 -6.27
C VAL A 51 17.54 -32.27 -7.50
N VAL A 52 18.32 -32.34 -8.57
CA VAL A 52 18.00 -31.77 -9.89
C VAL A 52 17.88 -32.92 -10.90
N SER A 53 16.74 -32.98 -11.58
CA SER A 53 16.45 -33.96 -12.63
C SER A 53 16.59 -33.31 -14.01
N PRO A 54 17.63 -33.64 -14.79
CA PRO A 54 17.77 -33.10 -16.14
C PRO A 54 16.66 -33.59 -17.06
N ASP A 55 16.22 -34.84 -16.96
CA ASP A 55 15.18 -35.40 -17.84
C ASP A 55 13.82 -34.71 -17.62
N LYS A 56 13.52 -34.31 -16.38
CA LYS A 56 12.26 -33.66 -16.03
C LYS A 56 12.35 -32.13 -16.01
N GLN A 57 13.54 -31.58 -16.15
CA GLN A 57 13.81 -30.14 -16.03
C GLN A 57 13.23 -29.51 -14.75
N ILE A 58 13.33 -30.24 -13.61
CA ILE A 58 12.87 -29.79 -12.31
C ILE A 58 13.93 -30.02 -11.22
N PHE A 59 13.85 -29.21 -10.17
CA PHE A 59 14.54 -29.47 -8.90
C PHE A 59 13.53 -29.75 -7.78
N LYS A 60 13.96 -30.52 -6.78
CA LYS A 60 13.22 -30.75 -5.54
C LYS A 60 14.20 -30.94 -4.38
N CYS A 61 13.96 -30.23 -3.29
CA CYS A 61 14.64 -30.49 -2.02
C CYS A 61 13.78 -31.40 -1.15
N PHE A 62 14.30 -32.53 -0.75
CA PHE A 62 13.61 -33.49 0.13
C PHE A 62 13.69 -33.10 1.61
N GLY A 63 14.53 -32.12 1.99
CA GLY A 63 14.62 -31.58 3.34
C GLY A 63 13.55 -30.51 3.64
N CYS A 64 13.46 -29.47 2.79
CA CYS A 64 12.50 -28.36 3.01
C CYS A 64 11.29 -28.37 2.07
N GLY A 65 11.20 -29.33 1.15
CA GLY A 65 10.06 -29.50 0.23
C GLY A 65 10.03 -28.52 -0.95
N VAL A 66 10.95 -27.55 -1.04
CA VAL A 66 11.01 -26.59 -2.15
C VAL A 66 11.24 -27.33 -3.47
N SER A 67 10.51 -26.95 -4.51
CA SER A 67 10.62 -27.52 -5.85
C SER A 67 10.25 -26.49 -6.91
N GLY A 68 10.62 -26.76 -8.16
CA GLY A 68 10.29 -25.90 -9.31
C GLY A 68 11.15 -26.20 -10.52
N ASP A 69 11.01 -25.37 -11.55
CA ASP A 69 11.85 -25.34 -12.75
C ASP A 69 13.07 -24.41 -12.58
N ALA A 70 13.83 -24.20 -13.64
CA ALA A 70 14.99 -23.32 -13.66
C ALA A 70 14.61 -21.86 -13.34
N ILE A 71 13.47 -21.39 -13.81
CA ILE A 71 13.00 -20.01 -13.56
C ILE A 71 12.63 -19.85 -12.09
N GLU A 72 11.92 -20.82 -11.51
CA GLU A 72 11.56 -20.80 -10.10
C GLU A 72 12.80 -20.90 -9.19
N PHE A 73 13.85 -21.63 -9.61
CA PHE A 73 15.13 -21.63 -8.91
C PHE A 73 15.77 -20.23 -8.92
N VAL A 74 15.88 -19.59 -10.09
CA VAL A 74 16.48 -18.25 -10.22
C VAL A 74 15.69 -17.20 -9.43
N LYS A 75 14.36 -17.26 -9.49
CA LYS A 75 13.49 -16.41 -8.68
C LYS A 75 13.80 -16.51 -7.19
N LYS A 76 13.85 -17.74 -6.67
CA LYS A 76 14.08 -18.00 -5.24
C LYS A 76 15.52 -17.71 -4.80
N TYR A 77 16.48 -18.10 -5.62
CA TYR A 77 17.90 -17.98 -5.26
C TYR A 77 18.39 -16.53 -5.27
N TYR A 78 17.97 -15.76 -6.29
CA TYR A 78 18.35 -14.34 -6.43
C TYR A 78 17.28 -13.38 -5.90
N ASN A 79 16.19 -13.90 -5.33
CA ASN A 79 15.06 -13.11 -4.85
C ASN A 79 14.48 -12.18 -5.93
N LEU A 80 14.22 -12.73 -7.11
CA LEU A 80 13.78 -12.02 -8.30
C LEU A 80 12.29 -12.30 -8.60
N GLU A 81 11.65 -11.35 -9.29
CA GLU A 81 10.36 -11.56 -9.91
C GLU A 81 10.47 -12.44 -11.16
N PHE A 82 9.33 -12.97 -11.64
CA PHE A 82 9.29 -13.85 -12.81
C PHE A 82 9.98 -13.23 -14.04
N ILE A 83 9.66 -11.98 -14.36
CA ILE A 83 10.27 -11.27 -15.49
C ILE A 83 11.77 -11.02 -15.26
N GLU A 84 12.16 -10.60 -14.07
CA GLU A 84 13.57 -10.38 -13.71
C GLU A 84 14.39 -11.67 -13.80
N ALA A 85 13.80 -12.80 -13.39
CA ALA A 85 14.45 -14.11 -13.52
C ALA A 85 14.63 -14.52 -14.99
N ILE A 86 13.61 -14.27 -15.82
CA ILE A 86 13.69 -14.50 -17.27
C ILE A 86 14.76 -13.61 -17.91
N GLU A 87 14.79 -12.31 -17.58
CA GLU A 87 15.81 -11.38 -18.07
C GLU A 87 17.22 -11.81 -17.69
N LYS A 88 17.41 -12.24 -16.42
CA LYS A 88 18.69 -12.74 -15.96
C LYS A 88 19.13 -13.99 -16.71
N ILE A 89 18.24 -14.98 -16.87
CA ILE A 89 18.55 -16.21 -17.63
C ILE A 89 18.85 -15.89 -19.08
N ALA A 90 18.05 -15.05 -19.72
CA ALA A 90 18.26 -14.61 -21.10
C ALA A 90 19.63 -13.92 -21.26
N LYS A 91 19.98 -13.02 -20.35
CA LYS A 91 21.28 -12.35 -20.33
C LYS A 91 22.44 -13.34 -20.17
N ASP A 92 22.33 -14.27 -19.22
CA ASP A 92 23.37 -15.26 -18.92
C ASP A 92 23.58 -16.22 -20.11
N LYS A 93 22.53 -16.47 -20.92
CA LYS A 93 22.57 -17.28 -22.13
C LYS A 93 22.86 -16.49 -23.44
N GLY A 94 22.89 -15.17 -23.39
CA GLY A 94 22.98 -14.33 -24.58
C GLY A 94 21.72 -14.36 -25.46
N PHE A 95 20.57 -14.75 -24.89
CA PHE A 95 19.29 -14.81 -25.60
C PHE A 95 18.62 -13.42 -25.63
N THR A 96 18.12 -13.04 -26.80
CA THR A 96 17.39 -11.75 -26.96
C THR A 96 15.89 -11.96 -26.78
N LEU A 97 15.32 -11.39 -25.73
CA LEU A 97 13.88 -11.41 -25.49
C LEU A 97 13.17 -10.37 -26.37
N GLU A 98 12.18 -10.81 -27.11
CA GLU A 98 11.32 -9.92 -27.90
C GLU A 98 10.24 -9.29 -27.02
N LYS A 99 10.20 -7.97 -27.03
CA LYS A 99 9.17 -7.20 -26.30
C LYS A 99 7.85 -7.17 -27.07
N THR A 100 6.74 -7.21 -26.35
CA THR A 100 5.44 -6.99 -26.99
C THR A 100 5.27 -5.53 -27.38
N ALA A 101 4.62 -5.27 -28.52
CA ALA A 101 4.35 -3.91 -29.03
C ALA A 101 3.57 -3.00 -28.04
N TYR A 102 3.03 -3.57 -26.96
CA TYR A 102 2.31 -2.83 -25.93
C TYR A 102 3.24 -2.06 -24.96
N ASP A 103 4.56 -2.30 -25.02
CA ASP A 103 5.55 -1.75 -24.07
C ASP A 103 6.19 -0.44 -24.57
N ASP A 104 6.13 -0.15 -25.86
CA ASP A 104 6.69 1.09 -26.45
C ASP A 104 6.03 2.36 -25.91
N SER A 105 4.74 2.28 -25.52
CA SER A 105 4.00 3.45 -25.01
C SER A 105 4.48 3.97 -23.65
N ARG A 106 5.14 3.11 -22.84
CA ARG A 106 5.66 3.48 -21.51
C ARG A 106 7.14 3.79 -21.49
N ASP A 107 7.87 3.33 -22.47
CA ASP A 107 9.32 3.56 -22.57
C ASP A 107 9.65 5.06 -22.61
N ILE A 108 8.79 5.88 -23.19
CA ILE A 108 8.97 7.33 -23.21
C ILE A 108 8.98 7.92 -21.80
N TYR A 109 8.12 7.41 -20.87
CA TYR A 109 8.06 7.89 -19.49
C TYR A 109 9.32 7.50 -18.71
N TYR A 110 9.82 6.29 -18.88
CA TYR A 110 11.07 5.84 -18.24
C TYR A 110 12.28 6.61 -18.78
N LYS A 111 12.34 6.86 -20.09
CA LYS A 111 13.40 7.66 -20.71
C LYS A 111 13.35 9.10 -20.19
N ALA A 112 12.18 9.72 -20.17
CA ALA A 112 12.01 11.07 -19.66
C ALA A 112 12.40 11.18 -18.17
N ASN A 113 11.97 10.26 -17.31
CA ASN A 113 12.39 10.24 -15.91
C ASN A 113 13.91 10.05 -15.76
N LYS A 114 14.52 9.18 -16.55
CA LYS A 114 15.98 8.98 -16.56
C LYS A 114 16.73 10.23 -16.95
N ASP A 115 16.28 10.95 -17.97
CA ASP A 115 16.93 12.17 -18.44
C ASP A 115 16.71 13.34 -17.47
N ALA A 116 15.52 13.42 -16.85
CA ALA A 116 15.28 14.35 -15.75
C ALA A 116 16.19 14.07 -14.53
N ALA A 117 16.37 12.78 -14.17
CA ALA A 117 17.28 12.41 -13.09
C ALA A 117 18.74 12.83 -13.41
N ARG A 118 19.19 12.60 -14.64
CA ARG A 118 20.52 13.03 -15.10
C ARG A 118 20.68 14.56 -15.04
N TYR A 119 19.62 15.30 -15.42
CA TYR A 119 19.61 16.74 -15.33
C TYR A 119 19.77 17.20 -13.87
N PHE A 120 19.00 16.65 -12.92
CA PHE A 120 19.10 17.00 -11.52
C PHE A 120 20.45 16.64 -10.90
N VAL A 121 21.00 15.47 -11.23
CA VAL A 121 22.36 15.07 -10.80
C VAL A 121 23.39 16.06 -11.33
N LYS A 122 23.34 16.38 -12.62
CA LYS A 122 24.25 17.35 -13.25
C LYS A 122 24.13 18.73 -12.60
N SER A 123 22.91 19.17 -12.30
CA SER A 123 22.66 20.44 -11.60
C SER A 123 23.29 20.47 -10.21
N LEU A 124 23.28 19.31 -9.50
CA LEU A 124 23.89 19.20 -8.17
C LEU A 124 25.42 19.29 -8.20
N ILE A 125 26.07 18.62 -9.17
CA ILE A 125 27.54 18.41 -9.14
C ILE A 125 28.34 19.44 -9.94
N THR A 126 27.71 20.16 -10.91
CA THR A 126 28.47 20.98 -11.86
C THR A 126 28.97 22.30 -11.28
N LYS A 127 28.24 22.89 -10.34
CA LYS A 127 28.57 24.20 -9.72
C LYS A 127 28.24 24.17 -8.24
N PRO A 128 28.95 24.94 -7.40
CA PRO A 128 28.55 25.14 -6.01
C PRO A 128 27.09 25.61 -5.94
N ASN A 129 26.26 24.93 -5.19
CA ASN A 129 24.84 25.22 -5.04
C ASN A 129 24.34 24.88 -3.63
N GLU A 130 23.13 25.34 -3.31
CA GLU A 130 22.52 25.14 -2.01
C GLU A 130 22.18 23.66 -1.75
N GLY A 131 21.82 22.91 -2.79
CA GLY A 131 21.54 21.48 -2.69
C GLY A 131 22.75 20.68 -2.23
N MET A 132 23.94 20.94 -2.80
CA MET A 132 25.18 20.29 -2.38
C MET A 132 25.55 20.69 -0.95
N ARG A 133 25.49 22.00 -0.62
CA ARG A 133 25.76 22.47 0.76
C ARG A 133 24.82 21.81 1.77
N TYR A 134 23.55 21.70 1.43
CA TYR A 134 22.60 21.02 2.30
C TYR A 134 22.98 19.55 2.53
N LEU A 135 23.31 18.80 1.47
CA LEU A 135 23.67 17.38 1.59
C LEU A 135 25.00 17.18 2.33
N SER A 136 26.05 17.95 1.95
CA SER A 136 27.40 17.76 2.53
C SER A 136 27.52 18.40 3.92
N ASP A 137 27.09 19.65 4.08
CA ASP A 137 27.39 20.42 5.29
C ASP A 137 26.36 20.21 6.39
N SER A 138 25.06 20.25 6.02
CA SER A 138 23.98 20.11 7.00
C SER A 138 23.68 18.64 7.31
N ARG A 139 23.66 17.76 6.28
CA ARG A 139 23.31 16.36 6.44
C ARG A 139 24.51 15.42 6.56
N LYS A 140 25.73 15.93 6.33
CA LYS A 140 26.99 15.16 6.43
C LYS A 140 26.99 13.92 5.53
N MET A 141 26.37 14.03 4.34
CA MET A 141 26.39 12.96 3.35
C MET A 141 27.71 12.91 2.60
N ASN A 142 28.27 11.72 2.43
CA ASN A 142 29.44 11.50 1.60
C ASN A 142 29.06 11.39 0.11
N MET A 143 30.03 11.59 -0.77
CA MET A 143 29.83 11.55 -2.23
C MET A 143 29.40 10.19 -2.75
N ASP A 144 29.84 9.11 -2.12
CA ASP A 144 29.47 7.75 -2.51
C ASP A 144 27.97 7.52 -2.30
N THR A 145 27.42 7.97 -1.16
CA THR A 145 25.99 7.93 -0.88
C THR A 145 25.19 8.82 -1.82
N ILE A 146 25.63 10.06 -2.04
CA ILE A 146 24.99 11.00 -2.99
C ILE A 146 24.93 10.36 -4.39
N THR A 147 26.01 9.76 -4.84
CA THR A 147 26.10 9.12 -6.15
C THR A 147 25.28 7.83 -6.21
N ARG A 148 25.34 6.99 -5.19
CA ARG A 148 24.59 5.72 -5.13
C ARG A 148 23.08 5.92 -5.23
N PHE A 149 22.56 6.93 -4.51
CA PHE A 149 21.14 7.27 -4.57
C PHE A 149 20.77 8.14 -5.77
N GLY A 150 21.75 8.63 -6.53
CA GLY A 150 21.51 9.53 -7.66
C GLY A 150 20.86 10.84 -7.26
N LEU A 151 21.24 11.36 -6.08
CA LEU A 151 20.66 12.60 -5.57
C LEU A 151 20.95 13.77 -6.52
N GLY A 152 20.00 14.70 -6.62
CA GLY A 152 20.06 15.80 -7.53
C GLY A 152 19.62 17.12 -6.91
N TYR A 153 19.65 18.17 -7.71
CA TYR A 153 19.19 19.50 -7.33
C TYR A 153 18.34 20.12 -8.43
N ALA A 154 17.15 20.55 -8.08
CA ALA A 154 16.29 21.40 -8.88
C ALA A 154 16.55 22.85 -8.48
N ASP A 155 17.08 23.67 -9.39
CA ASP A 155 17.37 25.06 -9.12
C ASP A 155 16.09 25.91 -8.89
N ASN A 156 16.25 27.17 -8.48
CA ASN A 156 15.12 28.04 -8.14
C ASN A 156 14.48 28.74 -9.37
N LYS A 157 14.87 28.36 -10.58
CA LYS A 157 14.28 28.94 -11.80
C LYS A 157 12.93 28.27 -12.12
N TRP A 158 12.11 28.99 -12.89
CA TRP A 158 10.75 28.55 -13.15
C TRP A 158 10.62 27.44 -14.18
N ASP A 159 11.55 27.32 -15.12
CA ASP A 159 11.41 26.52 -16.35
C ASP A 159 12.71 25.85 -16.81
N SER A 160 13.70 25.72 -15.93
CA SER A 160 15.01 25.14 -16.29
C SER A 160 14.91 23.70 -16.76
N LEU A 161 14.19 22.86 -16.02
CA LEU A 161 13.96 21.47 -16.42
C LEU A 161 13.09 21.40 -17.67
N TYR A 162 12.01 22.20 -17.73
CA TYR A 162 11.11 22.23 -18.88
C TYR A 162 11.87 22.54 -20.18
N ASN A 163 12.69 23.59 -20.17
CA ASN A 163 13.48 23.97 -21.35
C ASN A 163 14.48 22.87 -21.75
N HIS A 164 15.13 22.23 -20.76
CA HIS A 164 16.05 21.13 -21.03
C HIS A 164 15.32 19.92 -21.65
N MET A 165 14.19 19.49 -21.07
CA MET A 165 13.44 18.34 -21.54
C MET A 165 12.79 18.59 -22.92
N SER A 166 12.31 19.81 -23.16
CA SER A 166 11.77 20.21 -24.46
C SER A 166 12.85 20.18 -25.55
N ALA A 167 14.08 20.61 -25.22
CA ALA A 167 15.23 20.53 -26.14
C ALA A 167 15.63 19.08 -26.47
N LEU A 168 15.32 18.11 -25.59
CA LEU A 168 15.48 16.68 -25.84
C LEU A 168 14.31 16.06 -26.63
N GLY A 169 13.28 16.85 -26.99
CA GLY A 169 12.15 16.42 -27.78
C GLY A 169 10.97 15.83 -26.99
N TYR A 170 10.97 15.94 -25.65
CA TYR A 170 9.82 15.52 -24.84
C TYR A 170 8.66 16.50 -24.95
N GLY A 171 7.48 16.00 -25.31
CA GLY A 171 6.26 16.78 -25.40
C GLY A 171 5.66 17.13 -24.03
N ASP A 172 4.94 18.25 -23.98
CA ASP A 172 4.29 18.75 -22.75
C ASP A 172 3.42 17.69 -22.06
N LYS A 173 2.66 16.92 -22.83
CA LYS A 173 1.79 15.86 -22.31
C LYS A 173 2.57 14.86 -21.46
N THR A 174 3.69 14.36 -21.95
CA THR A 174 4.54 13.42 -21.23
C THR A 174 5.09 14.04 -19.94
N LEU A 175 5.55 15.30 -20.00
CA LEU A 175 6.12 15.98 -18.84
C LEU A 175 5.07 16.28 -17.76
N LEU A 176 3.84 16.62 -18.17
CA LEU A 176 2.70 16.84 -17.27
C LEU A 176 2.24 15.53 -16.60
N GLU A 177 2.09 14.47 -17.39
CA GLU A 177 1.69 13.15 -16.88
C GLU A 177 2.69 12.61 -15.86
N LEU A 178 3.99 12.83 -16.07
CA LEU A 178 5.04 12.48 -15.09
C LEU A 178 5.08 13.42 -13.88
N GLY A 179 4.37 14.56 -13.94
CA GLY A 179 4.44 15.58 -12.92
C GLY A 179 5.83 16.22 -12.78
N LEU A 180 6.58 16.30 -13.88
CA LEU A 180 7.84 17.06 -13.94
C LEU A 180 7.59 18.55 -14.08
N ILE A 181 6.53 18.90 -14.78
CA ILE A 181 6.05 20.28 -14.94
C ILE A 181 4.61 20.43 -14.47
N SER A 182 4.19 21.66 -14.30
CA SER A 182 2.82 22.07 -14.00
C SER A 182 2.39 23.22 -14.91
N ILE A 183 1.08 23.42 -15.07
CA ILE A 183 0.52 24.55 -15.82
C ILE A 183 -0.37 25.37 -14.90
N ASN A 184 -0.18 26.67 -14.88
CA ASN A 184 -1.08 27.62 -14.23
C ASN A 184 -1.34 28.82 -15.14
N LYS A 185 -2.59 29.14 -15.40
CA LYS A 185 -3.01 30.24 -16.30
C LYS A 185 -2.29 30.21 -17.65
N GLY A 186 -2.14 29.00 -18.23
CA GLY A 186 -1.47 28.77 -19.51
C GLY A 186 0.08 28.84 -19.48
N LYS A 187 0.68 29.20 -18.36
CA LYS A 187 2.14 29.20 -18.20
C LYS A 187 2.62 27.85 -17.68
N LYS A 188 3.63 27.28 -18.33
CA LYS A 188 4.29 26.05 -17.94
C LYS A 188 5.46 26.36 -17.02
N TYR A 189 5.65 25.56 -15.98
CA TYR A 189 6.74 25.75 -15.03
C TYR A 189 7.13 24.41 -14.39
N ASP A 190 8.36 24.34 -13.91
CA ASP A 190 8.92 23.17 -13.24
C ASP A 190 8.16 22.91 -11.92
N ARG A 191 7.72 21.67 -11.71
CA ARG A 191 7.05 21.27 -10.46
C ARG A 191 8.02 21.32 -9.28
N PHE A 192 9.26 20.90 -9.50
CA PHE A 192 10.30 20.89 -8.49
C PHE A 192 11.21 22.09 -8.70
N ARG A 193 11.27 23.00 -7.72
CA ARG A 193 12.10 24.19 -7.72
C ARG A 193 12.70 24.40 -6.34
N ASN A 194 13.96 24.83 -6.28
CA ASN A 194 14.74 24.99 -5.06
C ASN A 194 14.65 23.78 -4.13
N ARG A 195 14.89 22.58 -4.70
CA ARG A 195 14.74 21.30 -3.96
C ARG A 195 15.90 20.37 -4.19
N VAL A 196 16.30 19.69 -3.11
CA VAL A 196 17.09 18.45 -3.24
C VAL A 196 16.18 17.37 -3.78
N MET A 197 16.64 16.65 -4.81
CA MET A 197 15.87 15.67 -5.55
C MET A 197 16.29 14.25 -5.20
N PHE A 198 15.31 13.41 -4.94
CA PHE A 198 15.44 12.00 -4.61
C PHE A 198 14.77 11.18 -5.73
N PRO A 199 15.53 10.57 -6.64
CA PRO A 199 14.92 9.70 -7.64
C PRO A 199 14.31 8.46 -6.98
N ILE A 200 13.08 8.16 -7.32
CA ILE A 200 12.40 6.94 -6.88
C ILE A 200 12.69 5.89 -7.94
N ILE A 201 13.39 4.83 -7.51
CA ILE A 201 13.88 3.78 -8.40
C ILE A 201 13.08 2.51 -8.14
N SER A 202 12.49 1.94 -9.18
CA SER A 202 11.79 0.66 -9.12
C SER A 202 12.78 -0.48 -8.80
N THR A 203 12.25 -1.63 -8.41
CA THR A 203 13.05 -2.85 -8.21
C THR A 203 13.85 -3.24 -9.45
N ASN A 204 13.42 -2.86 -10.65
CA ASN A 204 14.13 -3.11 -11.91
C ASN A 204 15.17 -2.02 -12.27
N GLY A 205 15.50 -1.12 -11.35
CA GLY A 205 16.50 -0.08 -11.57
C GLY A 205 16.06 1.09 -12.44
N ARG A 206 14.76 1.22 -12.78
CA ARG A 206 14.23 2.33 -13.58
C ARG A 206 13.76 3.47 -12.69
N VAL A 207 14.06 4.70 -13.06
CA VAL A 207 13.52 5.89 -12.40
C VAL A 207 12.04 6.02 -12.76
N ILE A 208 11.17 6.00 -11.75
CA ILE A 208 9.71 6.02 -11.92
C ILE A 208 9.08 7.33 -11.44
N GLY A 209 9.78 8.11 -10.64
CA GLY A 209 9.33 9.38 -10.10
C GLY A 209 10.39 10.02 -9.24
N PHE A 210 10.00 11.07 -8.53
CA PHE A 210 10.90 11.86 -7.70
C PHE A 210 10.23 12.27 -6.40
N GLY A 211 11.01 12.33 -5.33
CA GLY A 211 10.78 13.16 -4.17
C GLY A 211 11.60 14.43 -4.26
N GLY A 212 11.11 15.54 -3.69
CA GLY A 212 11.84 16.80 -3.66
C GLY A 212 11.69 17.48 -2.31
N ARG A 213 12.80 17.71 -1.59
CA ARG A 213 12.84 18.45 -0.34
C ARG A 213 13.17 19.91 -0.58
N THR A 214 12.34 20.85 -0.10
CA THR A 214 12.61 22.28 -0.20
C THR A 214 13.85 22.69 0.62
N LEU A 215 14.59 23.69 0.12
CA LEU A 215 15.71 24.30 0.80
C LEU A 215 15.34 25.67 1.43
N ASP A 216 14.12 26.11 1.21
CA ASP A 216 13.53 27.28 1.85
C ASP A 216 12.38 26.87 2.78
N ASP A 217 11.90 27.81 3.59
CA ASP A 217 10.80 27.60 4.53
C ASP A 217 9.42 27.80 3.90
N GLN A 218 9.35 27.94 2.56
CA GLN A 218 8.10 28.17 1.85
C GLN A 218 7.51 26.86 1.33
N GLY A 219 6.26 26.58 1.70
CA GLY A 219 5.49 25.45 1.20
C GLY A 219 5.80 24.12 1.89
N ALA A 220 5.38 23.03 1.28
CA ALA A 220 5.55 21.69 1.84
C ALA A 220 7.03 21.28 1.85
N LYS A 221 7.51 20.84 3.03
CA LYS A 221 8.89 20.37 3.24
C LYS A 221 9.29 19.29 2.22
N TYR A 222 8.42 18.33 1.94
CA TYR A 222 8.58 17.31 0.90
C TYR A 222 7.40 17.33 -0.05
N ILE A 223 7.68 17.19 -1.34
CA ILE A 223 6.67 16.88 -2.37
C ILE A 223 7.15 15.69 -3.18
N ASN A 224 6.21 14.86 -3.62
CA ASN A 224 6.48 13.70 -4.47
C ASN A 224 5.84 13.88 -5.85
N SER A 225 6.35 13.13 -6.84
CA SER A 225 5.63 12.95 -8.10
C SER A 225 4.19 12.53 -7.82
N PRO A 226 3.21 13.01 -8.60
CA PRO A 226 1.85 12.49 -8.56
C PRO A 226 1.83 11.03 -9.03
N GLU A 227 0.69 10.36 -8.82
CA GLU A 227 0.40 9.10 -9.51
C GLU A 227 0.54 9.32 -11.00
N ASN A 228 1.21 8.38 -11.69
CA ASN A 228 1.47 8.52 -13.12
C ASN A 228 1.55 7.12 -13.79
N PRO A 229 1.66 7.02 -15.13
CA PRO A 229 1.65 5.73 -15.82
C PRO A 229 2.70 4.72 -15.38
N VAL A 230 3.79 5.16 -14.73
CA VAL A 230 4.90 4.30 -14.27
C VAL A 230 5.14 4.34 -12.76
N PHE A 231 4.38 5.15 -12.01
CA PHE A 231 4.56 5.34 -10.57
C PHE A 231 3.24 5.33 -9.80
N HIS A 232 3.12 4.41 -8.86
CA HIS A 232 2.03 4.34 -7.88
C HIS A 232 2.61 4.25 -6.48
N LYS A 233 2.33 5.24 -5.63
CA LYS A 233 2.91 5.33 -4.26
C LYS A 233 2.62 4.08 -3.44
N SER A 234 1.39 3.58 -3.51
CA SER A 234 0.95 2.39 -2.78
C SER A 234 1.64 1.09 -3.20
N ASN A 235 2.34 1.09 -4.34
CA ASN A 235 2.99 -0.09 -4.92
C ASN A 235 4.52 0.02 -4.92
N ASN A 236 5.08 1.07 -4.32
CA ASN A 236 6.51 1.32 -4.34
C ASN A 236 7.02 1.73 -2.96
N LEU A 237 8.18 1.23 -2.60
CA LEU A 237 8.91 1.60 -1.40
C LEU A 237 10.25 2.20 -1.82
N PHE A 238 10.62 3.34 -1.23
CA PHE A 238 11.92 3.95 -1.48
C PHE A 238 13.06 3.05 -1.00
N SER A 239 14.13 2.96 -1.77
CA SER A 239 15.31 2.13 -1.49
C SER A 239 15.10 0.60 -1.56
N LEU A 240 13.93 0.09 -1.92
CA LEU A 240 13.72 -1.36 -2.01
C LEU A 240 14.64 -2.01 -3.05
N ASN A 241 14.96 -1.31 -4.14
CA ASN A 241 15.94 -1.74 -5.13
C ASN A 241 17.33 -1.98 -4.55
N PHE A 242 17.76 -1.21 -3.55
CA PHE A 242 19.02 -1.38 -2.85
C PHE A 242 18.91 -2.38 -1.69
N ALA A 243 17.84 -2.27 -0.90
CA ALA A 243 17.63 -3.14 0.25
C ALA A 243 17.63 -4.63 -0.13
N ARG A 244 16.99 -4.99 -1.25
CA ARG A 244 16.93 -6.38 -1.72
C ARG A 244 18.30 -7.01 -2.03
N GLU A 245 19.31 -6.20 -2.42
CA GLU A 245 20.65 -6.67 -2.68
C GLU A 245 21.34 -7.19 -1.40
N HIS A 246 20.90 -6.73 -0.23
CA HIS A 246 21.44 -7.05 1.07
C HIS A 246 20.60 -8.03 1.90
N LEU A 247 19.44 -8.48 1.34
CA LEU A 247 18.56 -9.42 2.03
C LEU A 247 18.94 -10.86 1.71
N ARG A 248 19.00 -11.67 2.76
CA ARG A 248 19.12 -13.13 2.71
C ARG A 248 17.77 -13.75 3.13
N LYS A 249 17.63 -15.07 2.93
CA LYS A 249 16.37 -15.80 3.13
C LYS A 249 15.68 -15.59 4.50
N ASN A 250 16.40 -15.26 5.55
CA ASN A 250 15.86 -15.09 6.91
C ASN A 250 16.07 -13.68 7.45
N ASP A 251 16.45 -12.73 6.60
CA ASP A 251 16.71 -11.36 7.01
C ASP A 251 15.41 -10.59 7.26
N PHE A 252 15.55 -9.46 7.89
CA PHE A 252 14.47 -8.53 8.18
C PHE A 252 14.63 -7.25 7.36
N LEU A 253 13.53 -6.53 7.17
CA LEU A 253 13.50 -5.18 6.62
C LEU A 253 13.16 -4.18 7.70
N ILE A 254 13.84 -3.04 7.69
CA ILE A 254 13.49 -1.88 8.49
C ILE A 254 12.64 -0.96 7.63
N VAL A 255 11.50 -0.53 8.13
CA VAL A 255 10.62 0.43 7.47
C VAL A 255 10.63 1.71 8.28
N VAL A 256 11.05 2.81 7.66
CA VAL A 256 11.09 4.16 8.22
C VAL A 256 10.14 5.09 7.48
N GLU A 257 9.98 6.34 7.93
CA GLU A 257 9.01 7.27 7.34
C GLU A 257 9.55 8.00 6.11
N GLY A 258 10.81 8.41 6.12
CA GLY A 258 11.35 9.39 5.18
C GLY A 258 12.56 8.97 4.36
N TYR A 259 12.83 9.77 3.34
CA TYR A 259 14.01 9.61 2.48
C TYR A 259 15.32 9.73 3.26
N MET A 260 15.37 10.69 4.19
CA MET A 260 16.58 11.00 4.93
C MET A 260 16.96 9.89 5.90
N ASP A 261 15.96 9.28 6.55
CA ASP A 261 16.18 8.15 7.47
C ASP A 261 16.77 6.96 6.72
N VAL A 262 16.21 6.65 5.54
CA VAL A 262 16.77 5.60 4.68
C VAL A 262 18.21 5.89 4.31
N ILE A 263 18.50 7.10 3.83
CA ILE A 263 19.83 7.45 3.31
C ILE A 263 20.86 7.50 4.45
N GLY A 264 20.47 8.03 5.61
CA GLY A 264 21.34 8.09 6.79
C GLY A 264 21.68 6.71 7.34
N LEU A 265 20.68 5.84 7.46
CA LEU A 265 20.91 4.44 7.85
C LEU A 265 21.77 3.69 6.82
N TYR A 266 21.49 3.87 5.53
CA TYR A 266 22.28 3.28 4.45
C TYR A 266 23.75 3.72 4.49
N GLN A 267 24.00 5.02 4.65
CA GLN A 267 25.35 5.58 4.77
C GLN A 267 26.11 5.00 5.96
N SER A 268 25.40 4.69 7.04
CA SER A 268 25.97 4.03 8.22
C SER A 268 26.16 2.51 8.05
N GLY A 269 25.87 1.99 6.85
CA GLY A 269 26.03 0.57 6.51
C GLY A 269 24.85 -0.32 6.93
N ILE A 270 23.67 0.26 7.18
CA ILE A 270 22.42 -0.46 7.42
C ILE A 270 21.60 -0.39 6.14
N CYS A 271 21.79 -1.38 5.25
CA CYS A 271 21.30 -1.31 3.88
C CYS A 271 19.94 -1.95 3.67
N ASN A 272 19.43 -2.74 4.63
CA ASN A 272 18.12 -3.40 4.58
C ASN A 272 17.00 -2.47 5.09
N VAL A 273 16.97 -1.24 4.61
CA VAL A 273 16.04 -0.18 5.02
C VAL A 273 15.26 0.36 3.83
N VAL A 274 13.96 0.60 4.04
CA VAL A 274 13.03 1.16 3.06
C VAL A 274 12.12 2.20 3.70
N ALA A 275 11.54 3.09 2.89
CA ALA A 275 10.53 4.02 3.38
C ALA A 275 9.28 4.01 2.50
N THR A 276 8.16 4.43 3.09
CA THR A 276 6.97 4.81 2.35
C THR A 276 7.16 6.15 1.65
N LEU A 277 6.34 6.46 0.66
CA LEU A 277 6.53 7.62 -0.22
C LEU A 277 5.55 8.77 0.12
N GLY A 278 5.55 9.20 1.39
CA GLY A 278 4.65 10.25 1.88
C GLY A 278 3.19 9.80 1.94
N THR A 279 2.97 8.51 2.13
CA THR A 279 1.68 7.88 2.38
C THR A 279 1.82 6.91 3.55
N ALA A 280 0.71 6.64 4.25
CA ALA A 280 0.70 5.56 5.23
C ALA A 280 1.04 4.21 4.58
N LEU A 281 1.52 3.27 5.37
CA LEU A 281 1.73 1.89 4.93
C LEU A 281 0.39 1.32 4.41
N THR A 282 0.42 0.64 3.26
CA THR A 282 -0.76 0.04 2.64
C THR A 282 -0.67 -1.48 2.64
N GLU A 283 -1.78 -2.17 2.39
CA GLU A 283 -1.80 -3.62 2.20
C GLU A 283 -0.88 -4.07 1.05
N ASN A 284 -0.81 -3.29 -0.04
CA ASN A 284 0.10 -3.56 -1.15
C ASN A 284 1.56 -3.46 -0.72
N HIS A 285 1.92 -2.46 0.09
CA HIS A 285 3.25 -2.38 0.70
C HIS A 285 3.53 -3.62 1.56
N GLY A 286 2.56 -4.08 2.35
CA GLY A 286 2.67 -5.30 3.14
C GLY A 286 2.92 -6.54 2.27
N LYS A 287 2.20 -6.70 1.18
CA LYS A 287 2.40 -7.78 0.20
C LYS A 287 3.79 -7.73 -0.46
N ILE A 288 4.28 -6.53 -0.74
CA ILE A 288 5.65 -6.33 -1.26
C ILE A 288 6.68 -6.74 -0.20
N LEU A 289 6.56 -6.22 1.03
CA LEU A 289 7.48 -6.53 2.13
C LEU A 289 7.55 -8.03 2.43
N LYS A 290 6.39 -8.72 2.47
CA LYS A 290 6.29 -10.18 2.64
C LYS A 290 7.12 -10.97 1.64
N ARG A 291 7.23 -10.47 0.41
CA ARG A 291 7.99 -11.12 -0.66
C ARG A 291 9.49 -11.13 -0.37
N TYR A 292 9.98 -10.07 0.26
CA TYR A 292 11.41 -9.86 0.47
C TYR A 292 11.89 -10.25 1.87
N ALA A 293 11.04 -10.16 2.90
CA ALA A 293 11.42 -10.45 4.27
C ALA A 293 10.30 -11.17 5.04
N LYS A 294 10.69 -12.03 5.98
CA LYS A 294 9.75 -12.69 6.90
C LYS A 294 9.41 -11.82 8.10
N LYS A 295 10.32 -10.94 8.48
CA LYS A 295 10.20 -10.02 9.60
C LYS A 295 10.39 -8.59 9.12
N VAL A 296 9.55 -7.68 9.61
CA VAL A 296 9.65 -6.24 9.41
C VAL A 296 9.81 -5.56 10.75
N VAL A 297 10.72 -4.60 10.82
CA VAL A 297 10.89 -3.72 11.98
C VAL A 297 10.41 -2.33 11.57
N LEU A 298 9.32 -1.87 12.17
CA LEU A 298 8.83 -0.50 11.99
C LEU A 298 9.65 0.44 12.90
N SER A 299 10.25 1.46 12.32
CA SER A 299 11.01 2.49 13.02
C SER A 299 10.51 3.86 12.57
N TYR A 300 9.36 4.25 13.11
CA TYR A 300 8.70 5.51 12.79
C TYR A 300 9.02 6.58 13.85
N ASP A 301 8.75 7.84 13.49
CA ASP A 301 9.01 8.97 14.38
C ASP A 301 8.29 8.83 15.72
N SER A 302 8.88 9.34 16.78
CA SER A 302 8.35 9.23 18.14
C SER A 302 7.19 10.18 18.44
N ASP A 303 6.70 10.94 17.46
CA ASP A 303 5.55 11.81 17.60
C ASP A 303 4.20 11.05 17.59
N ASN A 304 3.10 11.74 17.80
CA ASN A 304 1.77 11.12 17.84
C ASN A 304 1.37 10.53 16.46
N ALA A 305 1.78 11.17 15.37
CA ALA A 305 1.45 10.71 14.02
C ALA A 305 2.20 9.41 13.69
N GLY A 306 3.52 9.36 13.94
CA GLY A 306 4.33 8.17 13.76
C GLY A 306 3.90 7.01 14.65
N ARG A 307 3.54 7.28 15.92
CA ARG A 307 2.98 6.24 16.81
C ARG A 307 1.69 5.63 16.29
N ASN A 308 0.77 6.46 15.79
CA ASN A 308 -0.49 5.98 15.21
C ASN A 308 -0.25 5.24 13.87
N ALA A 309 0.71 5.70 13.07
CA ALA A 309 1.11 5.04 11.83
C ALA A 309 1.71 3.65 12.12
N ALA A 310 2.58 3.53 13.13
CA ALA A 310 3.14 2.26 13.58
C ALA A 310 2.04 1.30 14.07
N TYR A 311 1.09 1.78 14.88
CA TYR A 311 -0.05 0.99 15.36
C TYR A 311 -0.84 0.36 14.21
N LYS A 312 -1.22 1.18 13.20
CA LYS A 312 -1.93 0.71 12.00
C LYS A 312 -1.04 -0.19 11.14
N GLY A 313 0.25 0.13 11.02
CA GLY A 313 1.22 -0.64 10.26
C GLY A 313 1.38 -2.07 10.77
N VAL A 314 1.32 -2.26 12.09
CA VAL A 314 1.32 -3.61 12.70
C VAL A 314 0.16 -4.44 12.20
N ASP A 315 -1.04 -3.90 12.15
CA ASP A 315 -2.23 -4.61 11.66
C ASP A 315 -2.08 -5.00 10.19
N ILE A 316 -1.71 -4.05 9.35
CA ILE A 316 -1.55 -4.28 7.90
C ILE A 316 -0.53 -5.40 7.63
N LEU A 317 0.60 -5.39 8.33
CA LEU A 317 1.64 -6.41 8.11
C LEU A 317 1.25 -7.77 8.67
N ARG A 318 0.56 -7.82 9.82
CA ARG A 318 0.01 -9.05 10.38
C ARG A 318 -1.03 -9.67 9.45
N ASP A 319 -1.96 -8.89 8.92
CA ASP A 319 -3.03 -9.35 8.03
C ASP A 319 -2.48 -9.99 6.75
N VAL A 320 -1.32 -9.54 6.25
CA VAL A 320 -0.63 -10.19 5.14
C VAL A 320 0.31 -11.33 5.57
N GLY A 321 0.45 -11.59 6.88
CA GLY A 321 1.25 -12.69 7.43
C GLY A 321 2.76 -12.40 7.49
N VAL A 322 3.14 -11.17 7.81
CA VAL A 322 4.52 -10.75 8.09
C VAL A 322 4.71 -10.59 9.59
N SER A 323 5.79 -11.15 10.13
CA SER A 323 6.18 -10.92 11.53
C SER A 323 6.63 -9.48 11.72
N VAL A 324 6.05 -8.77 12.70
CA VAL A 324 6.28 -7.35 12.94
C VAL A 324 6.89 -7.12 14.30
N SER A 325 7.94 -6.33 14.35
CA SER A 325 8.42 -5.67 15.57
C SER A 325 8.40 -4.15 15.39
N VAL A 326 8.29 -3.43 16.48
CA VAL A 326 8.32 -1.96 16.46
C VAL A 326 9.51 -1.51 17.30
N LEU A 327 10.35 -0.71 16.67
CA LEU A 327 11.47 -0.04 17.31
C LEU A 327 11.01 1.31 17.82
N HIS A 328 11.29 1.61 19.07
CA HIS A 328 11.15 2.94 19.63
C HIS A 328 12.53 3.56 19.79
N VAL A 329 12.73 4.70 19.16
CA VAL A 329 13.95 5.49 19.34
C VAL A 329 13.69 6.46 20.48
N ASP A 330 14.39 6.28 21.59
CA ASP A 330 14.32 7.18 22.74
C ASP A 330 14.89 8.57 22.37
N ASP A 331 14.54 9.61 23.15
CA ASP A 331 14.99 10.99 23.00
C ASP A 331 14.35 11.83 21.88
N GLY A 332 13.22 11.40 21.30
CA GLY A 332 12.48 12.18 20.30
C GLY A 332 13.25 12.42 18.99
N LYS A 333 14.30 11.64 18.72
CA LYS A 333 15.12 11.68 17.50
C LYS A 333 14.57 10.73 16.46
N ASP A 334 14.75 11.11 15.19
CA ASP A 334 14.51 10.20 14.09
C ASP A 334 15.64 9.15 13.96
N PRO A 335 15.45 8.07 13.19
CA PRO A 335 16.48 7.03 13.00
C PRO A 335 17.81 7.56 12.43
N ASP A 336 17.78 8.58 11.55
CA ASP A 336 18.98 9.22 10.97
C ASP A 336 19.79 9.93 12.06
N ASP A 337 19.14 10.73 12.89
CA ASP A 337 19.79 11.44 13.99
C ASP A 337 20.35 10.48 15.04
N TYR A 338 19.62 9.40 15.35
CA TYR A 338 20.07 8.41 16.31
C TYR A 338 21.34 7.69 15.83
N VAL A 339 21.35 7.19 14.58
CA VAL A 339 22.52 6.45 14.08
C VAL A 339 23.75 7.34 13.93
N LYS A 340 23.58 8.63 13.66
CA LYS A 340 24.68 9.61 13.63
C LYS A 340 25.28 9.85 15.01
N ALA A 341 24.45 9.87 16.05
CA ALA A 341 24.90 10.11 17.42
C ALA A 341 25.54 8.88 18.07
N HIS A 342 25.00 7.68 17.85
CA HIS A 342 25.34 6.46 18.59
C HIS A 342 26.03 5.38 17.73
N GLY A 343 25.98 5.52 16.40
CA GLY A 343 26.61 4.58 15.48
C GLY A 343 25.74 3.37 15.12
N LYS A 344 26.25 2.59 14.16
CA LYS A 344 25.57 1.43 13.58
C LYS A 344 25.27 0.33 14.60
N GLU A 345 26.25 -0.02 15.42
CA GLU A 345 26.13 -1.17 16.34
C GLU A 345 25.05 -0.93 17.37
N GLU A 346 25.00 0.28 17.93
CA GLU A 346 23.98 0.65 18.92
C GLU A 346 22.58 0.67 18.30
N PHE A 347 22.44 1.20 17.08
CA PHE A 347 21.16 1.12 16.37
C PHE A 347 20.72 -0.33 16.11
N LEU A 348 21.64 -1.23 15.72
CA LEU A 348 21.34 -2.65 15.54
C LEU A 348 20.98 -3.34 16.85
N ASN A 349 21.54 -2.92 17.98
CA ASN A 349 21.12 -3.36 19.31
C ASN A 349 19.68 -2.97 19.60
N LEU A 350 19.28 -1.73 19.28
CA LEU A 350 17.87 -1.32 19.38
C LEU A 350 16.97 -2.17 18.49
N VAL A 351 17.39 -2.45 17.26
CA VAL A 351 16.63 -3.30 16.32
C VAL A 351 16.45 -4.71 16.88
N SER A 352 17.48 -5.28 17.51
CA SER A 352 17.41 -6.61 18.13
C SER A 352 16.47 -6.66 19.34
N ASN A 353 16.35 -5.55 20.06
CA ASN A 353 15.47 -5.37 21.22
C ASN A 353 14.09 -4.79 20.86
N ALA A 354 13.79 -4.64 19.56
CA ALA A 354 12.49 -4.15 19.11
C ALA A 354 11.36 -5.05 19.63
N ILE A 355 10.34 -4.44 20.22
CA ILE A 355 9.21 -5.15 20.81
C ILE A 355 8.29 -5.74 19.75
N SER A 356 7.57 -6.81 20.08
CA SER A 356 6.59 -7.39 19.15
C SER A 356 5.52 -6.36 18.77
N GLY A 357 4.96 -6.48 17.57
CA GLY A 357 3.87 -5.60 17.13
C GLY A 357 2.68 -5.64 18.10
N THR A 358 2.36 -6.83 18.64
CA THR A 358 1.29 -6.97 19.63
C THR A 358 1.62 -6.23 20.92
N ASP A 359 2.83 -6.41 21.48
CA ASP A 359 3.26 -5.67 22.67
C ASP A 359 3.20 -4.15 22.47
N TYR A 360 3.58 -3.70 21.28
CA TYR A 360 3.48 -2.28 20.93
C TYR A 360 2.04 -1.79 20.96
N GLN A 361 1.12 -2.55 20.34
CA GLN A 361 -0.31 -2.20 20.33
C GLN A 361 -0.90 -2.15 21.74
N LEU A 362 -0.57 -3.14 22.59
CA LEU A 362 -1.03 -3.15 23.98
C LEU A 362 -0.50 -1.94 24.76
N ARG A 363 0.79 -1.63 24.65
CA ARG A 363 1.38 -0.42 25.28
C ARG A 363 0.77 0.88 24.74
N HIS A 364 0.48 0.94 23.44
CA HIS A 364 -0.16 2.12 22.83
C HIS A 364 -1.56 2.35 23.38
N ILE A 365 -2.35 1.28 23.52
CA ILE A 365 -3.69 1.36 24.12
C ILE A 365 -3.60 1.75 25.59
N ALA A 366 -2.69 1.15 26.36
CA ALA A 366 -2.52 1.38 27.80
C ALA A 366 -2.29 2.87 28.15
N ARG A 367 -1.62 3.62 27.27
CA ARG A 367 -1.37 5.07 27.47
C ARG A 367 -2.64 5.93 27.64
N ASN A 368 -3.77 5.43 27.18
CA ASN A 368 -5.04 6.16 27.21
C ASN A 368 -5.84 5.89 28.51
N PHE A 369 -5.33 5.07 29.43
CA PHE A 369 -6.04 4.65 30.63
C PHE A 369 -5.16 4.79 31.87
N ASP A 370 -5.76 5.23 32.95
CA ASP A 370 -5.11 5.18 34.26
C ASP A 370 -5.28 3.77 34.86
N LEU A 371 -4.26 2.94 34.69
CA LEU A 371 -4.27 1.55 35.15
C LEU A 371 -4.15 1.39 36.66
N THR A 372 -4.01 2.47 37.41
CA THR A 372 -4.07 2.44 38.89
C THR A 372 -5.51 2.40 39.40
N THR A 373 -6.48 2.86 38.60
CA THR A 373 -7.89 2.89 38.91
C THR A 373 -8.64 1.67 38.37
N VAL A 374 -9.72 1.31 39.06
CA VAL A 374 -10.61 0.20 38.61
C VAL A 374 -11.25 0.51 37.27
N ASP A 375 -11.78 1.72 37.10
CA ASP A 375 -12.41 2.14 35.83
C ASP A 375 -11.42 2.18 34.67
N GLY A 376 -10.20 2.64 34.94
CA GLY A 376 -9.12 2.63 33.95
C GLY A 376 -8.74 1.21 33.51
N LYS A 377 -8.60 0.26 34.43
CA LYS A 377 -8.37 -1.15 34.12
C LYS A 377 -9.49 -1.75 33.27
N ILE A 378 -10.75 -1.50 33.65
CA ILE A 378 -11.93 -1.98 32.90
C ILE A 378 -11.96 -1.38 31.49
N GLY A 379 -11.72 -0.06 31.39
CA GLY A 379 -11.64 0.64 30.10
C GLY A 379 -10.56 0.07 29.20
N TYR A 380 -9.37 -0.17 29.75
CA TYR A 380 -8.24 -0.78 29.05
C TYR A 380 -8.57 -2.18 28.54
N ILE A 381 -9.08 -3.09 29.40
CA ILE A 381 -9.43 -4.46 28.99
C ILE A 381 -10.46 -4.45 27.85
N LYS A 382 -11.46 -3.57 27.91
CA LYS A 382 -12.41 -3.40 26.82
C LYS A 382 -11.73 -2.95 25.53
N ALA A 383 -10.75 -2.05 25.60
CA ALA A 383 -10.01 -1.54 24.46
C ALA A 383 -9.03 -2.57 23.83
N LEU A 384 -8.67 -3.64 24.54
CA LEU A 384 -7.83 -4.72 24.02
C LEU A 384 -8.55 -5.60 22.99
N SER A 385 -9.88 -5.66 23.00
CA SER A 385 -10.66 -6.62 22.21
C SER A 385 -10.32 -6.62 20.71
N PRO A 386 -10.18 -5.46 20.01
CA PRO A 386 -9.83 -5.46 18.57
C PRO A 386 -8.47 -6.10 18.26
N VAL A 387 -7.49 -5.93 19.16
CA VAL A 387 -6.15 -6.53 19.00
C VAL A 387 -6.23 -8.03 19.26
N PHE A 388 -6.88 -8.45 20.34
CA PHE A 388 -6.99 -9.85 20.72
C PHE A 388 -7.76 -10.69 19.70
N GLN A 389 -8.78 -10.12 19.05
CA GLN A 389 -9.55 -10.81 18.00
C GLN A 389 -8.71 -11.18 16.79
N LYS A 390 -7.63 -10.46 16.52
CA LYS A 390 -6.69 -10.73 15.42
C LYS A 390 -5.60 -11.76 15.76
N LEU A 391 -5.46 -12.12 17.05
CA LEU A 391 -4.48 -13.09 17.52
C LEU A 391 -5.00 -14.52 17.33
N SER A 392 -4.07 -15.46 17.11
CA SER A 392 -4.37 -16.90 17.18
C SER A 392 -4.80 -17.28 18.61
N PRO A 393 -5.52 -18.41 18.79
CA PRO A 393 -5.96 -18.84 20.14
C PRO A 393 -4.80 -18.93 21.16
N VAL A 394 -3.65 -19.45 20.74
CA VAL A 394 -2.46 -19.58 21.60
C VAL A 394 -1.88 -18.22 21.97
N GLU A 395 -1.70 -17.34 20.98
CA GLU A 395 -1.19 -15.97 21.24
C GLU A 395 -2.15 -15.21 22.17
N ARG A 396 -3.44 -15.36 21.96
CA ARG A 396 -4.48 -14.73 22.78
C ARG A 396 -4.36 -15.12 24.24
N GLU A 397 -4.18 -16.41 24.51
CA GLU A 397 -3.99 -16.91 25.86
C GLU A 397 -2.69 -16.39 26.50
N VAL A 398 -1.56 -16.45 25.77
CA VAL A 398 -0.26 -15.98 26.25
C VAL A 398 -0.31 -14.49 26.59
N TYR A 399 -0.92 -13.66 25.73
CA TYR A 399 -1.03 -12.23 25.97
C TYR A 399 -2.05 -11.91 27.08
N ALA A 400 -3.15 -12.66 27.18
CA ALA A 400 -4.09 -12.52 28.30
C ALA A 400 -3.42 -12.83 29.65
N GLN A 401 -2.60 -13.90 29.74
CA GLN A 401 -1.84 -14.22 30.94
C GLN A 401 -0.83 -13.11 31.29
N LYS A 402 -0.16 -12.55 30.30
CA LYS A 402 0.77 -11.43 30.50
C LYS A 402 0.07 -10.20 31.06
N GLU A 403 -1.03 -9.78 30.43
CA GLU A 403 -1.81 -8.62 30.87
C GLU A 403 -2.51 -8.87 32.21
N GLY A 404 -3.01 -10.08 32.46
CA GLY A 404 -3.59 -10.47 33.74
C GLY A 404 -2.61 -10.29 34.89
N ARG A 405 -1.34 -10.72 34.71
CA ARG A 405 -0.29 -10.50 35.72
C ARG A 405 0.01 -9.02 35.95
N SER A 406 0.06 -8.21 34.88
CA SER A 406 0.37 -6.78 34.99
C SER A 406 -0.75 -5.98 35.67
N LEU A 407 -2.00 -6.42 35.52
CA LEU A 407 -3.19 -5.76 36.08
C LEU A 407 -3.64 -6.33 37.42
N ASP A 408 -3.00 -7.42 37.88
CA ASP A 408 -3.42 -8.21 39.04
C ASP A 408 -4.87 -8.73 38.89
N LEU A 409 -5.14 -9.37 37.74
CA LEU A 409 -6.44 -9.95 37.38
C LEU A 409 -6.28 -11.37 36.83
N ASP A 410 -7.34 -12.20 37.04
CA ASP A 410 -7.40 -13.50 36.37
C ASP A 410 -7.51 -13.28 34.85
N TYR A 411 -6.55 -13.86 34.10
CA TYR A 411 -6.50 -13.75 32.65
C TYR A 411 -7.76 -14.31 31.95
N LYS A 412 -8.48 -15.24 32.60
CA LYS A 412 -9.74 -15.76 32.09
C LYS A 412 -10.81 -14.66 31.96
N ASN A 413 -10.82 -13.69 32.87
CA ASN A 413 -11.72 -12.55 32.79
C ASN A 413 -11.41 -11.68 31.58
N ILE A 414 -10.12 -11.53 31.22
CA ILE A 414 -9.71 -10.81 30.01
C ILE A 414 -10.20 -11.54 28.76
N LEU A 415 -9.98 -12.87 28.69
CA LEU A 415 -10.46 -13.70 27.58
C LEU A 415 -11.98 -13.66 27.47
N PHE A 416 -12.69 -13.81 28.57
CA PHE A 416 -14.16 -13.75 28.62
C PHE A 416 -14.68 -12.40 28.10
N GLN A 417 -14.08 -11.28 28.54
CA GLN A 417 -14.47 -9.95 28.08
C GLN A 417 -14.23 -9.75 26.58
N VAL A 418 -13.16 -10.32 26.03
CA VAL A 418 -12.85 -10.29 24.60
C VAL A 418 -13.87 -11.11 23.80
N GLU A 419 -14.27 -12.28 24.30
CA GLU A 419 -15.27 -13.16 23.67
C GLU A 419 -16.68 -12.59 23.76
N GLU A 420 -17.05 -12.03 24.91
CA GLU A 420 -18.33 -11.37 25.10
C GLU A 420 -18.49 -10.16 24.17
N GLN A 421 -17.42 -9.38 23.98
CA GLN A 421 -17.42 -8.30 23.01
C GLN A 421 -17.44 -8.80 21.56
N LYS A 422 -16.93 -10.00 21.28
CA LYS A 422 -17.08 -10.66 19.98
C LYS A 422 -18.54 -11.09 19.74
N ALA A 423 -19.19 -11.66 20.75
CA ALA A 423 -20.60 -12.04 20.71
C ALA A 423 -21.53 -10.82 20.64
N HIS A 424 -21.25 -9.78 21.45
CA HIS A 424 -21.93 -8.49 21.35
C HIS A 424 -21.49 -7.68 20.12
N GLY A 425 -20.29 -7.87 19.60
CA GLY A 425 -19.76 -7.26 18.39
C GLY A 425 -20.33 -7.92 17.12
N GLN A 426 -20.73 -9.18 17.14
CA GLN A 426 -21.55 -9.75 16.07
C GLN A 426 -22.98 -9.17 16.06
N ASN A 427 -23.55 -8.87 17.21
CA ASN A 427 -24.80 -8.09 17.32
C ASN A 427 -24.59 -6.55 17.26
N ARG A 428 -23.40 -6.04 17.61
CA ARG A 428 -23.01 -4.62 17.50
C ARG A 428 -22.22 -4.30 16.23
N ASN A 429 -21.69 -5.27 15.51
CA ASN A 429 -21.20 -5.07 14.13
C ASN A 429 -22.37 -4.89 13.15
N LEU A 430 -23.60 -5.32 13.52
CA LEU A 430 -24.80 -4.76 12.91
C LEU A 430 -25.11 -3.34 13.41
N ALA A 431 -24.70 -2.93 14.62
CA ALA A 431 -24.98 -1.62 15.20
C ALA A 431 -23.77 -0.65 15.24
N LYS A 432 -22.50 -1.13 15.30
CA LYS A 432 -21.29 -0.26 15.26
C LYS A 432 -20.71 -0.10 13.86
N ASP A 433 -20.95 -1.03 12.94
CA ASP A 433 -20.85 -0.75 11.51
C ASP A 433 -21.86 0.33 11.10
N THR A 434 -22.96 0.51 11.85
CA THR A 434 -23.86 1.64 11.65
C THR A 434 -23.26 2.96 12.18
N ASP A 435 -22.70 3.05 13.38
CA ASP A 435 -22.22 4.34 13.94
C ASP A 435 -20.92 4.88 13.28
N VAL A 436 -20.00 4.02 12.83
CA VAL A 436 -18.83 4.43 12.06
C VAL A 436 -19.17 4.57 10.56
N LYS A 437 -20.12 3.77 10.04
CA LYS A 437 -20.69 3.96 8.69
C LYS A 437 -21.49 5.25 8.55
N TYR A 438 -22.13 5.71 9.61
CA TYR A 438 -22.98 6.91 9.54
C TYR A 438 -22.20 8.23 9.65
N ARG A 439 -20.96 8.23 10.13
CA ARG A 439 -20.10 9.43 10.25
C ARG A 439 -19.15 9.68 9.08
N ASN A 440 -19.05 8.76 8.13
CA ASN A 440 -18.25 8.92 6.92
C ASN A 440 -19.10 8.62 5.69
N PHE A 441 -18.88 9.37 4.62
CA PHE A 441 -19.53 9.10 3.34
C PHE A 441 -19.20 7.71 2.80
N SER A 442 -20.18 6.99 2.31
CA SER A 442 -19.95 5.77 1.53
C SER A 442 -19.28 6.11 0.18
N GLN A 443 -18.62 5.13 -0.45
CA GLN A 443 -17.96 5.36 -1.74
C GLN A 443 -18.99 5.79 -2.82
N THR A 444 -20.20 5.26 -2.77
CA THR A 444 -21.27 5.62 -3.69
C THR A 444 -21.73 7.06 -3.47
N GLU A 445 -21.88 7.51 -2.21
CA GLU A 445 -22.22 8.89 -1.87
C GLU A 445 -21.14 9.88 -2.31
N LYS A 446 -19.86 9.52 -2.17
CA LYS A 446 -18.74 10.35 -2.64
C LYS A 446 -18.82 10.61 -4.15
N VAL A 447 -19.07 9.57 -4.93
CA VAL A 447 -19.24 9.71 -6.39
C VAL A 447 -20.48 10.51 -6.71
N LEU A 448 -21.60 10.23 -6.05
CA LEU A 448 -22.89 10.90 -6.28
C LEU A 448 -22.81 12.41 -6.00
N PHE A 449 -22.27 12.80 -4.85
CA PHE A 449 -22.12 14.22 -4.50
C PHE A 449 -21.16 14.94 -5.45
N LYS A 450 -20.05 14.28 -5.84
CA LYS A 450 -19.15 14.83 -6.86
C LYS A 450 -19.88 15.08 -8.19
N VAL A 451 -20.74 14.15 -8.61
CA VAL A 451 -21.58 14.32 -9.81
C VAL A 451 -22.49 15.55 -9.67
N PHE A 452 -23.14 15.74 -8.52
CA PHE A 452 -24.01 16.91 -8.29
C PHE A 452 -23.25 18.24 -8.33
N PHE A 453 -22.03 18.27 -7.78
CA PHE A 453 -21.17 19.48 -7.83
C PHE A 453 -20.61 19.75 -9.23
N MET A 454 -20.45 18.72 -10.06
CA MET A 454 -20.01 18.90 -11.46
C MET A 454 -21.17 19.33 -12.39
N ASP A 455 -22.37 18.79 -12.14
CA ASP A 455 -23.57 19.10 -12.92
C ASP A 455 -24.81 18.92 -12.03
N SER A 456 -25.35 20.04 -11.55
CA SER A 456 -26.52 20.08 -10.66
C SER A 456 -27.81 19.49 -11.29
N SER A 457 -27.88 19.36 -12.62
CA SER A 457 -29.02 18.72 -13.29
C SER A 457 -29.24 17.27 -12.88
N TYR A 458 -28.15 16.58 -12.45
CA TYR A 458 -28.27 15.21 -11.96
C TYR A 458 -28.91 15.10 -10.58
N PHE A 459 -28.94 16.18 -9.79
CA PHE A 459 -29.72 16.20 -8.55
C PHE A 459 -31.22 16.08 -8.83
N PHE A 460 -31.76 16.75 -9.84
CA PHE A 460 -33.15 16.61 -10.20
C PHE A 460 -33.48 15.21 -10.72
N LYS A 461 -32.62 14.63 -11.57
CA LYS A 461 -32.76 13.23 -12.03
C LYS A 461 -32.72 12.25 -10.87
N PHE A 462 -31.89 12.53 -9.85
CA PHE A 462 -31.80 11.74 -8.62
C PHE A 462 -33.13 11.81 -7.84
N LYS A 463 -33.70 12.97 -7.66
CA LYS A 463 -35.00 13.16 -6.95
C LYS A 463 -36.18 12.46 -7.64
N GLU A 464 -36.17 12.36 -8.96
CA GLU A 464 -37.19 11.64 -9.73
C GLU A 464 -37.02 10.09 -9.60
N ASN A 465 -35.87 9.62 -9.17
CA ASN A 465 -35.58 8.19 -9.08
C ASN A 465 -36.14 7.58 -7.79
N LYS A 466 -37.03 6.59 -7.93
CA LYS A 466 -37.65 5.87 -6.78
C LYS A 466 -36.64 5.18 -5.86
N SER A 467 -35.44 4.91 -6.35
CA SER A 467 -34.36 4.27 -5.59
C SER A 467 -33.39 5.29 -4.95
N ALA A 468 -33.68 6.58 -4.99
CA ALA A 468 -32.80 7.63 -4.46
C ALA A 468 -32.46 7.42 -2.96
N ASN A 469 -33.45 7.01 -2.16
CA ASN A 469 -33.25 6.75 -0.73
C ASN A 469 -32.32 5.56 -0.44
N ASP A 470 -32.09 4.68 -1.41
CA ASP A 470 -31.21 3.52 -1.26
C ASP A 470 -29.73 3.90 -1.51
N VAL A 471 -29.48 5.06 -2.12
CA VAL A 471 -28.11 5.54 -2.47
C VAL A 471 -27.48 6.28 -1.31
N VAL A 472 -28.23 7.17 -0.64
CA VAL A 472 -27.75 7.99 0.47
C VAL A 472 -28.13 7.34 1.80
N THR A 473 -27.20 6.58 2.34
CA THR A 473 -27.42 5.69 3.49
C THR A 473 -26.82 6.24 4.79
N THR A 474 -25.78 7.11 4.70
CA THR A 474 -25.11 7.66 5.86
C THR A 474 -25.83 8.89 6.43
N GLU A 475 -25.60 9.18 7.70
CA GLU A 475 -26.19 10.35 8.38
C GLU A 475 -25.66 11.66 7.78
N ILE A 476 -24.33 11.76 7.62
CA ILE A 476 -23.67 12.91 6.99
C ILE A 476 -24.12 13.08 5.53
N GLY A 477 -24.31 11.97 4.80
CA GLY A 477 -24.83 12.00 3.42
C GLY A 477 -26.24 12.59 3.34
N ARG A 478 -27.12 12.25 4.27
CA ARG A 478 -28.48 12.82 4.33
C ARG A 478 -28.47 14.30 4.71
N GLU A 479 -27.55 14.72 5.56
CA GLU A 479 -27.36 16.12 5.92
C GLU A 479 -26.87 16.94 4.72
N VAL A 480 -25.82 16.48 4.02
CA VAL A 480 -25.34 17.12 2.79
C VAL A 480 -26.43 17.16 1.71
N LEU A 481 -27.22 16.09 1.55
CA LEU A 481 -28.31 16.06 0.60
C LEU A 481 -29.37 17.14 0.89
N LYS A 482 -29.70 17.37 2.18
CA LYS A 482 -30.60 18.45 2.59
C LYS A 482 -30.01 19.84 2.33
N LEU A 483 -28.71 20.02 2.58
CA LEU A 483 -28.05 21.29 2.30
C LEU A 483 -28.02 21.58 0.79
N ILE A 484 -27.76 20.56 -0.05
CA ILE A 484 -27.83 20.65 -1.51
C ILE A 484 -29.26 21.02 -1.96
N GLU A 485 -30.27 20.39 -1.38
CA GLU A 485 -31.69 20.68 -1.69
C GLU A 485 -32.09 22.14 -1.37
N ASN A 486 -31.65 22.60 -0.20
CA ASN A 486 -31.87 23.99 0.22
C ASN A 486 -31.12 24.98 -0.68
N GLU A 487 -29.84 24.72 -1.00
CA GLU A 487 -29.05 25.62 -1.86
C GLU A 487 -29.64 25.71 -3.28
N ILE A 488 -29.98 24.58 -3.89
CA ILE A 488 -30.63 24.54 -5.21
C ILE A 488 -31.97 25.32 -5.21
N SER A 489 -32.73 25.24 -4.13
CA SER A 489 -34.01 25.96 -3.99
C SER A 489 -33.81 27.47 -3.84
N LEU A 490 -32.68 27.92 -3.29
CA LEU A 490 -32.37 29.34 -3.05
C LEU A 490 -31.65 30.00 -4.24
N SER A 491 -31.00 29.22 -5.10
CA SER A 491 -30.03 29.69 -6.12
C SER A 491 -30.49 29.40 -7.56
N ASP A 492 -31.81 29.28 -7.84
CA ASP A 492 -32.37 28.98 -9.17
C ASP A 492 -31.70 27.79 -9.89
N GLY A 493 -31.34 26.75 -9.10
CA GLY A 493 -30.78 25.50 -9.64
C GLY A 493 -29.25 25.44 -9.67
N PHE A 494 -28.53 26.45 -9.20
CA PHE A 494 -27.06 26.41 -9.05
C PHE A 494 -26.66 25.88 -7.70
N LEU A 495 -25.55 25.11 -7.67
CA LEU A 495 -24.90 24.60 -6.45
C LEU A 495 -23.67 25.45 -6.15
N ASP A 496 -23.70 26.20 -5.04
CA ASP A 496 -22.52 26.87 -4.49
C ASP A 496 -21.86 25.99 -3.43
N GLU A 497 -20.75 25.37 -3.82
CA GLU A 497 -19.93 24.50 -2.98
C GLU A 497 -19.49 25.17 -1.66
N LYS A 498 -19.15 26.46 -1.73
CA LYS A 498 -18.67 27.21 -0.57
C LYS A 498 -19.78 27.40 0.47
N ARG A 499 -20.98 27.74 0.04
CA ARG A 499 -22.14 27.92 0.94
C ARG A 499 -22.54 26.63 1.65
N ILE A 500 -22.46 25.49 0.94
CA ILE A 500 -22.72 24.19 1.56
C ILE A 500 -21.67 23.88 2.62
N LYS A 501 -20.39 24.12 2.35
CA LYS A 501 -19.32 23.93 3.33
C LYS A 501 -19.43 24.84 4.52
N ASP A 502 -19.75 26.13 4.31
CA ASP A 502 -19.90 27.11 5.39
C ASP A 502 -21.11 26.78 6.30
N ALA A 503 -22.07 25.99 5.81
CA ALA A 503 -23.23 25.51 6.58
C ALA A 503 -22.95 24.22 7.38
N MET A 504 -21.83 23.55 7.13
CA MET A 504 -21.39 22.34 7.82
C MET A 504 -20.43 22.69 8.97
N ASN A 505 -20.24 21.76 9.90
CA ASN A 505 -19.17 21.94 10.86
C ASN A 505 -17.77 21.79 10.17
N PRO A 506 -16.69 22.38 10.71
CA PRO A 506 -15.39 22.42 10.04
C PRO A 506 -14.81 21.05 9.68
N GLU A 507 -15.04 20.02 10.49
CA GLU A 507 -14.56 18.66 10.26
C GLU A 507 -15.30 17.98 9.10
N GLU A 508 -16.59 18.19 9.02
CA GLU A 508 -17.44 17.65 7.94
C GLU A 508 -17.23 18.40 6.62
N GLY A 509 -17.03 19.72 6.68
CA GLY A 509 -16.64 20.54 5.53
C GLY A 509 -15.33 20.07 4.91
N TYR A 510 -14.33 19.71 5.74
CA TYR A 510 -13.07 19.13 5.27
C TYR A 510 -13.26 17.77 4.56
N LYS A 511 -14.14 16.90 5.08
CA LYS A 511 -14.47 15.63 4.43
C LYS A 511 -15.16 15.84 3.06
N LEU A 512 -15.96 16.89 2.93
CA LEU A 512 -16.58 17.25 1.65
C LEU A 512 -15.52 17.73 0.64
N ASP A 513 -14.50 18.47 1.08
CA ASP A 513 -13.36 18.87 0.25
C ASP A 513 -12.59 17.68 -0.32
N GLU A 514 -12.36 16.65 0.52
CA GLU A 514 -11.72 15.41 0.07
C GLU A 514 -12.52 14.70 -1.03
N ILE A 515 -13.86 14.75 -0.97
CA ILE A 515 -14.73 14.18 -2.00
C ILE A 515 -14.60 14.96 -3.31
N ILE A 516 -14.71 16.28 -3.23
CA ILE A 516 -14.73 17.14 -4.40
C ILE A 516 -13.36 17.11 -5.12
N SER A 517 -12.26 17.06 -4.36
CA SER A 517 -10.90 17.05 -4.93
C SER A 517 -10.40 15.65 -5.27
N GLY A 518 -10.82 14.61 -4.55
CA GLY A 518 -10.21 13.29 -4.56
C GLY A 518 -10.87 12.23 -5.45
N VAL A 519 -12.14 12.41 -5.86
CA VAL A 519 -12.86 11.42 -6.67
C VAL A 519 -12.70 11.72 -8.17
N PRO A 520 -12.00 10.88 -8.96
CA PRO A 520 -11.90 11.08 -10.40
C PRO A 520 -13.19 10.65 -11.08
N ILE A 521 -13.81 11.56 -11.85
CA ILE A 521 -14.97 11.28 -12.72
C ILE A 521 -14.56 11.55 -14.16
N LEU A 522 -14.60 10.52 -15.01
CA LEU A 522 -14.30 10.60 -16.43
C LEU A 522 -15.55 10.82 -17.28
N ASP A 523 -16.67 10.24 -16.86
CA ASP A 523 -18.00 10.36 -17.49
C ASP A 523 -19.05 10.54 -16.40
N ILE A 524 -19.68 11.70 -16.38
CA ILE A 524 -20.66 12.09 -15.36
C ILE A 524 -21.89 11.19 -15.43
N LYS A 525 -22.39 10.91 -16.64
CA LYS A 525 -23.59 10.09 -16.85
C LYS A 525 -23.35 8.65 -16.42
N ALA A 526 -22.27 8.05 -16.89
CA ALA A 526 -21.92 6.68 -16.52
C ALA A 526 -21.71 6.54 -15.00
N SER A 527 -21.05 7.51 -14.36
CA SER A 527 -20.82 7.53 -12.91
C SER A 527 -22.12 7.64 -12.12
N PHE A 528 -23.07 8.46 -12.58
CA PHE A 528 -24.39 8.57 -11.98
C PHE A 528 -25.19 7.26 -12.11
N ASP A 529 -25.26 6.70 -13.32
CA ASP A 529 -25.98 5.46 -13.59
C ASP A 529 -25.42 4.29 -12.78
N ASP A 530 -24.09 4.24 -12.57
CA ASP A 530 -23.40 3.27 -11.72
C ASP A 530 -23.77 3.44 -10.24
N CYS A 531 -23.89 4.67 -9.73
CA CYS A 531 -24.35 4.91 -8.35
C CYS A 531 -25.74 4.34 -8.12
N ILE A 532 -26.66 4.60 -9.02
CA ILE A 532 -28.05 4.11 -8.91
C ILE A 532 -28.09 2.58 -9.04
N ARG A 533 -27.34 2.01 -9.97
CA ARG A 533 -27.23 0.55 -10.16
C ARG A 533 -26.66 -0.15 -8.93
N ASN A 534 -25.59 0.37 -8.37
CA ASN A 534 -24.93 -0.21 -7.18
C ASN A 534 -25.83 -0.15 -5.94
N ALA A 535 -26.54 0.95 -5.71
CA ALA A 535 -27.48 1.05 -4.59
C ALA A 535 -28.61 0.00 -4.71
N LYS A 536 -29.18 -0.15 -5.91
CA LYS A 536 -30.20 -1.17 -6.19
C LYS A 536 -29.66 -2.59 -5.96
N LEU A 537 -28.42 -2.86 -6.36
CA LEU A 537 -27.75 -4.15 -6.15
C LEU A 537 -27.58 -4.45 -4.67
N VAL A 538 -27.09 -3.48 -3.88
CA VAL A 538 -26.89 -3.63 -2.42
C VAL A 538 -28.22 -3.92 -1.72
N ARG A 539 -29.30 -3.22 -2.11
CA ARG A 539 -30.63 -3.47 -1.56
C ARG A 539 -31.10 -4.90 -1.86
N LEU A 540 -31.00 -5.34 -3.12
CA LEU A 540 -31.43 -6.68 -3.51
C LEU A 540 -30.64 -7.78 -2.80
N LEU A 541 -29.32 -7.61 -2.61
CA LEU A 541 -28.49 -8.54 -1.83
C LEU A 541 -28.91 -8.56 -0.34
N SER A 542 -29.28 -7.43 0.23
CA SER A 542 -29.81 -7.39 1.61
C SER A 542 -31.16 -8.08 1.73
N GLU A 543 -32.06 -7.92 0.75
CA GLU A 543 -33.34 -8.62 0.70
C GLU A 543 -33.16 -10.12 0.49
N GLU A 544 -32.22 -10.55 -0.36
CA GLU A 544 -31.85 -11.95 -0.56
C GLU A 544 -31.41 -12.60 0.76
N ASN A 545 -30.47 -11.98 1.49
CA ASN A 545 -29.98 -12.49 2.76
C ASN A 545 -31.10 -12.61 3.80
N LYS A 546 -31.99 -11.61 3.91
CA LYS A 546 -33.13 -11.68 4.84
C LYS A 546 -34.07 -12.85 4.53
N ILE A 547 -34.30 -13.13 3.26
CA ILE A 547 -35.16 -14.27 2.87
C ILE A 547 -34.45 -15.58 3.16
N LEU A 548 -33.15 -15.68 2.91
CA LEU A 548 -32.36 -16.87 3.25
C LEU A 548 -32.33 -17.13 4.75
N ASP A 549 -32.21 -16.07 5.57
CA ASP A 549 -32.27 -16.18 7.04
C ASP A 549 -33.65 -16.69 7.51
N ILE A 550 -34.74 -16.19 6.90
CA ILE A 550 -36.10 -16.66 7.23
C ILE A 550 -36.28 -18.14 6.84
N ILE A 551 -35.81 -18.53 5.64
CA ILE A 551 -35.90 -19.94 5.18
C ILE A 551 -35.06 -20.86 6.10
N ALA A 552 -33.89 -20.39 6.56
CA ALA A 552 -33.00 -21.17 7.45
C ALA A 552 -33.55 -21.33 8.88
N LEU A 553 -34.48 -20.46 9.33
CA LEU A 553 -35.08 -20.48 10.66
C LEU A 553 -36.46 -21.14 10.68
N ALA A 554 -37.04 -21.47 9.50
CA ALA A 554 -38.33 -22.16 9.41
C ALA A 554 -38.20 -23.65 9.77
N ASP A 555 -38.87 -24.08 10.83
CA ASP A 555 -38.97 -25.52 11.23
C ASP A 555 -39.76 -26.32 10.17
N GLU A 556 -39.37 -27.59 9.96
CA GLU A 556 -39.87 -28.46 8.89
C GLU A 556 -41.38 -28.79 8.96
N GLU A 557 -42.12 -28.40 9.99
CA GLU A 557 -43.51 -28.89 10.22
C GLU A 557 -44.63 -27.85 9.99
N GLU A 558 -44.38 -26.58 9.83
CA GLU A 558 -45.44 -25.59 9.52
C GLU A 558 -45.08 -24.74 8.31
N GLU A 559 -45.92 -24.78 7.24
CA GLU A 559 -46.03 -23.80 6.13
C GLU A 559 -45.38 -24.11 4.78
N GLY A 560 -45.72 -25.17 4.14
CA GLY A 560 -45.37 -25.44 2.73
C GLY A 560 -45.76 -24.33 1.74
N ARG A 561 -46.82 -23.56 2.00
CA ARG A 561 -47.23 -22.43 1.13
C ARG A 561 -46.41 -21.17 1.33
N GLU A 562 -45.92 -20.90 2.52
CA GLU A 562 -45.13 -19.68 2.80
C GLU A 562 -43.68 -19.90 2.35
N ALA A 563 -43.13 -21.07 2.51
CA ALA A 563 -41.84 -21.50 1.98
C ALA A 563 -41.80 -21.38 0.43
N GLU A 564 -42.85 -21.87 -0.25
CA GLU A 564 -42.95 -21.68 -1.72
C GLU A 564 -42.99 -20.24 -2.14
N ARG A 565 -43.72 -19.36 -1.43
CA ARG A 565 -43.78 -17.92 -1.70
C ARG A 565 -42.42 -17.25 -1.51
N LEU A 566 -41.68 -17.61 -0.46
CA LEU A 566 -40.34 -17.10 -0.20
C LEU A 566 -39.34 -17.56 -1.25
N GLN A 567 -39.42 -18.82 -1.69
CA GLN A 567 -38.58 -19.35 -2.78
C GLN A 567 -38.84 -18.62 -4.12
N VAL A 568 -40.10 -18.38 -4.48
CA VAL A 568 -40.45 -17.63 -5.68
C VAL A 568 -39.92 -16.20 -5.59
N LYS A 569 -40.02 -15.56 -4.41
CA LYS A 569 -39.47 -14.21 -4.17
C LYS A 569 -37.95 -14.20 -4.28
N LEU A 570 -37.30 -15.21 -3.73
CA LEU A 570 -35.84 -15.40 -3.80
C LEU A 570 -35.35 -15.53 -5.24
N MET A 571 -35.99 -16.38 -6.04
CA MET A 571 -35.68 -16.57 -7.46
C MET A 571 -35.80 -15.27 -8.26
N LYS A 572 -36.84 -14.45 -7.97
CA LYS A 572 -37.04 -13.15 -8.62
C LYS A 572 -35.89 -12.19 -8.26
N ILE A 573 -35.53 -12.10 -6.99
CA ILE A 573 -34.42 -11.24 -6.52
C ILE A 573 -33.11 -11.68 -7.16
N GLN A 574 -32.83 -12.98 -7.20
CA GLN A 574 -31.61 -13.52 -7.82
C GLN A 574 -31.52 -13.23 -9.32
N ARG A 575 -32.65 -13.31 -10.02
CA ARG A 575 -32.71 -12.90 -11.44
C ARG A 575 -32.41 -11.41 -11.61
N ASP A 576 -32.99 -10.55 -10.77
CA ASP A 576 -32.75 -9.10 -10.83
C ASP A 576 -31.28 -8.76 -10.47
N ILE A 577 -30.69 -9.44 -9.51
CA ILE A 577 -29.26 -9.32 -9.18
C ILE A 577 -28.39 -9.73 -10.39
N LYS A 578 -28.73 -10.84 -11.07
CA LYS A 578 -27.99 -11.32 -12.24
C LYS A 578 -28.04 -10.31 -13.38
N LYS A 579 -29.21 -9.70 -13.65
CA LYS A 579 -29.36 -8.64 -14.65
C LYS A 579 -28.50 -7.41 -14.33
N LEU A 580 -28.46 -6.97 -13.08
CA LEU A 580 -27.67 -5.82 -12.65
C LEU A 580 -26.15 -6.08 -12.71
N LYS A 581 -25.72 -7.34 -12.59
CA LYS A 581 -24.31 -7.75 -12.73
C LYS A 581 -23.87 -7.95 -14.18
N GLY A 582 -24.72 -7.72 -15.18
CA GLY A 582 -24.38 -7.83 -16.61
C GLY A 582 -24.44 -9.26 -17.16
N GLY A 583 -25.17 -10.17 -16.50
CA GLY A 583 -25.39 -11.53 -17.00
C GLY A 583 -26.47 -11.55 -18.09
N VAL A 584 -26.17 -12.21 -19.23
CA VAL A 584 -27.17 -12.50 -20.28
C VAL A 584 -28.11 -13.61 -19.76
N ASP A 585 -29.42 -13.42 -19.93
CA ASP A 585 -30.37 -14.51 -19.67
C ASP A 585 -30.10 -15.68 -20.67
N LEU A 586 -29.83 -16.86 -20.13
CA LEU A 586 -29.88 -18.12 -20.88
C LEU A 586 -31.32 -18.58 -20.96
#